data_079fa180a64812df41b49e47b0c7c343
#
_entry.id   079fa180a64812df41b49e47b0c7c343
#
_cell.length_a   1.000
_cell.length_b   1.000
_cell.length_c   1.000
_cell.angle_alpha   90.00
_cell.angle_beta   90.00
_cell.angle_gamma   90.00
#
_symmetry.space_group_name_H-M   'P 1'
#
loop_
_entity.id
_entity.type
_entity.pdbx_description
1 polymer ?
#
loop_
_entity_poly.entity_id
_entity_poly.type
_entity_poly.pdbx_seq_one_letter_code
_entity_poly.pdbx_strand_id
1 'polypeptide(L)'
;MKIGKHKIGQDAPPFIIAEMSGNHNHSFERALKIVEAAASAGAQALKLQTYTADTITLDCDAPDFVINDPGSLWAGRKLHDLYNEAHTPWEWHAPLFEHARKLGLEVFSSPFDESAVDFLENLNAPAYKIASFECTHLPLIKKAASTKKPIIISTGLASEDEVAEAIQAARDGGAKDIMILKCTSDYPARPEDANLVTITDMQKKFGVLVGLSDHTLGVDVAVQAVKYYGAVAIEKHITINPEEGGVDSAFSLGPEQLKELVTETARAQKNRGKPEDNKTSPAHGKVQYGGTEKEQNSRIFRQSVQIKKAVKPGEILTANHLTIKRPGYGLAPKYYTQLLGKKAARDLNIGERTNLNMVEG
;
A
#
# COMPACT_ATOMS: atom_id res chain seq x y z
N MET A 1 -6.42 10.78 -15.76
CA MET A 1 -7.04 10.54 -14.43
C MET A 1 -7.21 11.88 -13.73
N LYS A 2 -8.21 11.99 -12.85
CA LYS A 2 -8.41 13.17 -12.01
C LYS A 2 -8.68 12.74 -10.56
N ILE A 3 -7.99 13.36 -9.59
CA ILE A 3 -8.25 13.18 -8.16
C ILE A 3 -8.54 14.57 -7.58
N GLY A 4 -9.75 14.77 -7.06
CA GLY A 4 -10.21 16.07 -6.62
C GLY A 4 -10.04 17.14 -7.72
N LYS A 5 -9.29 18.19 -7.45
CA LYS A 5 -8.98 19.26 -8.41
C LYS A 5 -7.80 18.97 -9.33
N HIS A 6 -6.97 17.95 -9.06
CA HIS A 6 -5.71 17.67 -9.74
C HIS A 6 -5.90 16.75 -10.95
N LYS A 7 -5.38 17.16 -12.12
CA LYS A 7 -5.22 16.31 -13.30
C LYS A 7 -3.88 15.57 -13.16
N ILE A 8 -3.91 14.25 -13.34
CA ILE A 8 -2.74 13.37 -13.28
C ILE A 8 -2.49 12.76 -14.64
N GLY A 9 -1.28 12.85 -15.13
CA GLY A 9 -0.90 12.35 -16.46
C GLY A 9 0.47 12.90 -16.90
N GLN A 10 0.90 12.49 -18.09
CA GLN A 10 2.23 12.83 -18.61
C GLN A 10 2.44 14.35 -18.82
N ASP A 11 1.38 15.10 -19.07
CA ASP A 11 1.42 16.54 -19.36
C ASP A 11 1.15 17.41 -18.13
N ALA A 12 1.06 16.82 -16.94
CA ALA A 12 0.83 17.50 -15.68
C ALA A 12 2.06 17.38 -14.77
N PRO A 13 2.28 18.30 -13.82
CA PRO A 13 3.27 18.09 -12.76
C PRO A 13 3.00 16.76 -12.03
N PRO A 14 4.05 16.08 -11.52
CA PRO A 14 3.87 14.85 -10.78
C PRO A 14 2.95 15.05 -9.57
N PHE A 15 2.06 14.09 -9.34
CA PHE A 15 1.15 14.11 -8.21
C PHE A 15 1.86 13.56 -6.97
N ILE A 16 2.19 14.41 -6.02
CA ILE A 16 2.93 14.05 -4.81
C ILE A 16 1.94 13.68 -3.70
N ILE A 17 2.05 12.44 -3.23
CA ILE A 17 1.26 11.84 -2.16
C ILE A 17 2.15 11.73 -0.92
N ALA A 18 1.88 12.55 0.09
CA ALA A 18 2.53 12.46 1.39
C ALA A 18 1.83 11.37 2.23
N GLU A 19 2.56 10.30 2.55
CA GLU A 19 2.05 9.18 3.35
C GLU A 19 2.35 9.42 4.83
N MET A 20 1.33 9.61 5.66
CA MET A 20 1.51 9.79 7.10
C MET A 20 1.79 8.45 7.81
N SER A 21 1.13 7.37 7.39
CA SER A 21 1.24 6.06 8.05
C SER A 21 1.10 6.15 9.58
N GLY A 22 1.89 5.38 10.36
CA GLY A 22 1.93 5.42 11.81
C GLY A 22 2.84 6.51 12.41
N ASN A 23 3.37 7.45 11.62
CA ASN A 23 4.30 8.49 12.09
C ASN A 23 3.69 9.52 13.04
N HIS A 24 2.38 9.46 13.26
CA HIS A 24 1.69 10.24 14.28
C HIS A 24 2.02 9.77 15.71
N ASN A 25 2.62 8.59 15.89
CA ASN A 25 3.02 8.04 17.20
C ASN A 25 1.90 8.12 18.25
N HIS A 26 0.66 7.77 17.88
CA HIS A 26 -0.56 7.88 18.70
C HIS A 26 -0.84 9.28 19.28
N SER A 27 -0.34 10.34 18.64
CA SER A 27 -0.63 11.73 18.99
C SER A 27 -1.45 12.39 17.88
N PHE A 28 -2.69 12.76 18.20
CA PHE A 28 -3.55 13.50 17.25
C PHE A 28 -2.96 14.87 16.89
N GLU A 29 -2.36 15.55 17.87
CA GLU A 29 -1.67 16.83 17.63
C GLU A 29 -0.49 16.66 16.65
N ARG A 30 0.29 15.57 16.78
CA ARG A 30 1.37 15.24 15.85
C ARG A 30 0.81 14.93 14.46
N ALA A 31 -0.31 14.21 14.37
CA ALA A 31 -0.97 13.96 13.10
C ALA A 31 -1.37 15.26 12.39
N LEU A 32 -1.95 16.24 13.11
CA LEU A 32 -2.26 17.57 12.56
C LEU A 32 -1.02 18.30 12.07
N LYS A 33 0.09 18.27 12.81
CA LYS A 33 1.37 18.87 12.38
C LYS A 33 1.92 18.23 11.11
N ILE A 34 1.77 16.90 10.96
CA ILE A 34 2.17 16.21 9.72
C ILE A 34 1.31 16.68 8.54
N VAL A 35 -0.01 16.86 8.73
CA VAL A 35 -0.91 17.41 7.70
C VAL A 35 -0.45 18.81 7.28
N GLU A 36 -0.15 19.67 8.24
CA GLU A 36 0.33 21.05 8.00
C GLU A 36 1.68 21.07 7.27
N ALA A 37 2.59 20.17 7.67
CA ALA A 37 3.89 20.02 7.01
C ALA A 37 3.75 19.56 5.55
N ALA A 38 2.88 18.59 5.28
CA ALA A 38 2.61 18.13 3.92
C ALA A 38 2.05 19.25 3.03
N ALA A 39 1.09 20.04 3.56
CA ALA A 39 0.51 21.18 2.85
C ALA A 39 1.56 22.28 2.59
N SER A 40 2.34 22.62 3.60
CA SER A 40 3.38 23.67 3.51
C SER A 40 4.50 23.30 2.55
N ALA A 41 4.82 22.00 2.44
CA ALA A 41 5.79 21.48 1.48
C ALA A 41 5.26 21.50 0.03
N GLY A 42 3.95 21.70 -0.19
CA GLY A 42 3.33 21.77 -1.50
C GLY A 42 2.93 20.39 -2.06
N ALA A 43 2.79 19.37 -1.23
CA ALA A 43 2.20 18.10 -1.64
C ALA A 43 0.77 18.32 -2.18
N GLN A 44 0.31 17.48 -3.09
CA GLN A 44 -1.04 17.57 -3.62
C GLN A 44 -2.02 16.73 -2.81
N ALA A 45 -1.53 15.66 -2.17
CA ALA A 45 -2.36 14.78 -1.37
C ALA A 45 -1.69 14.35 -0.07
N LEU A 46 -2.52 14.12 0.94
CA LEU A 46 -2.17 13.36 2.13
C LEU A 46 -2.82 11.99 2.06
N LYS A 47 -2.09 10.95 2.42
CA LYS A 47 -2.63 9.59 2.54
C LYS A 47 -2.54 9.10 3.99
N LEU A 48 -3.62 8.45 4.44
CA LEU A 48 -3.71 7.73 5.70
C LEU A 48 -3.77 6.21 5.44
N GLN A 49 -3.80 5.46 6.53
CA GLN A 49 -4.08 4.03 6.54
C GLN A 49 -5.29 3.77 7.43
N THR A 50 -6.28 3.03 6.90
CA THR A 50 -7.54 2.77 7.61
C THR A 50 -7.66 1.29 7.92
N TYR A 51 -7.28 0.93 9.14
CA TYR A 51 -7.42 -0.39 9.75
C TYR A 51 -7.47 -0.28 11.27
N THR A 52 -7.85 -1.36 11.92
CA THR A 52 -7.54 -1.63 13.32
C THR A 52 -6.70 -2.90 13.39
N ALA A 53 -6.08 -3.19 14.54
CA ALA A 53 -5.36 -4.46 14.70
C ALA A 53 -6.28 -5.64 14.37
N ASP A 54 -7.53 -5.59 14.80
CA ASP A 54 -8.53 -6.64 14.57
C ASP A 54 -9.01 -6.76 13.12
N THR A 55 -8.97 -5.69 12.31
CA THR A 55 -9.37 -5.78 10.91
C THR A 55 -8.25 -6.28 10.01
N ILE A 56 -6.98 -6.05 10.38
CA ILE A 56 -5.81 -6.38 9.54
C ILE A 56 -5.17 -7.74 9.87
N THR A 57 -5.27 -8.21 11.13
CA THR A 57 -4.72 -9.50 11.57
C THR A 57 -5.62 -10.18 12.60
N LEU A 58 -5.22 -11.36 13.12
CA LEU A 58 -5.84 -12.01 14.25
C LEU A 58 -4.97 -11.80 15.50
N ASP A 59 -5.59 -11.67 16.66
CA ASP A 59 -4.89 -11.80 17.95
C ASP A 59 -4.60 -13.29 18.19
N CYS A 60 -3.44 -13.74 17.70
CA CYS A 60 -3.06 -15.15 17.69
C CYS A 60 -1.57 -15.29 18.06
N ASP A 61 -1.25 -16.27 18.90
CA ASP A 61 0.12 -16.54 19.37
C ASP A 61 0.87 -17.57 18.52
N ALA A 62 0.28 -18.02 17.40
CA ALA A 62 0.96 -18.92 16.47
C ALA A 62 2.23 -18.26 15.89
N PRO A 63 3.31 -19.02 15.64
CA PRO A 63 4.59 -18.47 15.20
C PRO A 63 4.53 -17.63 13.93
N ASP A 64 3.58 -17.92 13.03
CA ASP A 64 3.37 -17.17 11.81
C ASP A 64 2.90 -15.72 12.02
N PHE A 65 2.41 -15.39 13.23
CA PHE A 65 1.95 -14.05 13.61
C PHE A 65 3.05 -13.20 14.27
N VAL A 66 4.28 -13.70 14.31
CA VAL A 66 5.45 -12.98 14.82
C VAL A 66 6.40 -12.68 13.66
N ILE A 67 6.94 -11.47 13.61
CA ILE A 67 7.91 -11.05 12.59
C ILE A 67 9.27 -11.63 12.94
N ASN A 68 9.68 -12.68 12.23
CA ASN A 68 10.91 -13.44 12.51
C ASN A 68 12.11 -13.02 11.64
N ASP A 69 11.97 -11.99 10.79
CA ASP A 69 13.08 -11.46 9.99
C ASP A 69 13.98 -10.56 10.83
N PRO A 70 15.25 -10.96 11.11
CA PRO A 70 16.17 -10.15 11.91
C PRO A 70 16.54 -8.81 11.24
N GLY A 71 16.38 -8.70 9.91
CA GLY A 71 16.64 -7.49 9.16
C GLY A 71 15.48 -6.49 9.17
N SER A 72 14.33 -6.88 9.70
CA SER A 72 13.15 -6.02 9.79
C SER A 72 13.28 -5.02 10.95
N LEU A 73 12.79 -3.78 10.73
CA LEU A 73 12.65 -2.77 11.80
C LEU A 73 11.72 -3.25 12.93
N TRP A 74 10.84 -4.21 12.63
CA TRP A 74 9.82 -4.73 13.55
C TRP A 74 10.11 -6.16 14.02
N ALA A 75 11.36 -6.64 13.89
CA ALA A 75 11.76 -8.00 14.26
C ALA A 75 11.34 -8.36 15.69
N GLY A 76 10.81 -9.57 15.86
CA GLY A 76 10.36 -10.10 17.15
C GLY A 76 8.99 -9.61 17.61
N ARG A 77 8.33 -8.70 16.88
CA ARG A 77 7.03 -8.18 17.25
C ARG A 77 5.89 -9.08 16.76
N LYS A 78 4.86 -9.25 17.59
CA LYS A 78 3.59 -9.84 17.19
C LYS A 78 2.84 -8.85 16.30
N LEU A 79 2.26 -9.33 15.19
CA LEU A 79 1.55 -8.48 14.24
C LEU A 79 0.44 -7.66 14.88
N HIS A 80 -0.36 -8.27 15.76
CA HIS A 80 -1.49 -7.60 16.41
C HIS A 80 -1.02 -6.41 17.28
N ASP A 81 0.06 -6.58 18.06
CA ASP A 81 0.62 -5.53 18.92
C ASP A 81 1.22 -4.39 18.08
N LEU A 82 1.92 -4.74 17.00
CA LEU A 82 2.48 -3.75 16.06
C LEU A 82 1.38 -2.89 15.44
N TYR A 83 0.30 -3.52 14.97
CA TYR A 83 -0.81 -2.77 14.35
C TYR A 83 -1.64 -1.99 15.36
N ASN A 84 -1.70 -2.45 16.60
CA ASN A 84 -2.34 -1.69 17.68
C ASN A 84 -1.59 -0.38 17.98
N GLU A 85 -0.25 -0.39 17.84
CA GLU A 85 0.58 0.81 17.97
C GLU A 85 0.55 1.68 16.72
N ALA A 86 0.52 1.08 15.52
CA ALA A 86 0.73 1.81 14.27
C ALA A 86 -0.55 2.39 13.66
N HIS A 87 -1.75 1.88 14.03
CA HIS A 87 -2.98 2.29 13.37
C HIS A 87 -3.35 3.76 13.65
N THR A 88 -3.97 4.40 12.68
CA THR A 88 -4.63 5.69 12.88
C THR A 88 -6.02 5.43 13.44
N PRO A 89 -6.35 5.90 14.67
CA PRO A 89 -7.69 5.75 15.23
C PRO A 89 -8.76 6.24 14.27
N TRP A 90 -9.83 5.49 14.09
CA TRP A 90 -10.84 5.81 13.08
C TRP A 90 -11.54 7.15 13.35
N GLU A 91 -11.72 7.50 14.62
CA GLU A 91 -12.27 8.79 15.04
C GLU A 91 -11.41 9.99 14.64
N TRP A 92 -10.12 9.80 14.34
CA TRP A 92 -9.24 10.87 13.86
C TRP A 92 -9.42 11.17 12.38
N HIS A 93 -9.94 10.24 11.59
CA HIS A 93 -10.02 10.41 10.14
C HIS A 93 -10.88 11.63 9.75
N ALA A 94 -12.08 11.79 10.33
CA ALA A 94 -12.95 12.90 9.99
C ALA A 94 -12.30 14.27 10.25
N PRO A 95 -11.75 14.58 11.44
CA PRO A 95 -11.08 15.85 11.67
C PRO A 95 -9.79 16.01 10.87
N LEU A 96 -9.01 14.94 10.60
CA LEU A 96 -7.82 15.02 9.74
C LEU A 96 -8.19 15.30 8.28
N PHE A 97 -9.25 14.67 7.77
CA PHE A 97 -9.79 14.94 6.42
C PHE A 97 -10.26 16.38 6.29
N GLU A 98 -10.97 16.89 7.28
CA GLU A 98 -11.44 18.29 7.30
C GLU A 98 -10.25 19.26 7.32
N HIS A 99 -9.26 19.01 8.18
CA HIS A 99 -8.08 19.87 8.30
C HIS A 99 -7.24 19.88 7.03
N ALA A 100 -6.97 18.70 6.45
CA ALA A 100 -6.25 18.57 5.18
C ALA A 100 -6.95 19.33 4.04
N ARG A 101 -8.28 19.20 3.92
CA ARG A 101 -9.07 19.91 2.90
C ARG A 101 -9.03 21.42 3.09
N LYS A 102 -9.08 21.94 4.33
CA LYS A 102 -8.94 23.38 4.63
C LYS A 102 -7.58 23.92 4.18
N LEU A 103 -6.54 23.10 4.24
CA LEU A 103 -5.20 23.43 3.78
C LEU A 103 -5.00 23.19 2.27
N GLY A 104 -6.04 22.75 1.56
CA GLY A 104 -6.02 22.57 0.11
C GLY A 104 -5.46 21.24 -0.38
N LEU A 105 -5.19 20.28 0.50
CA LEU A 105 -4.80 18.93 0.15
C LEU A 105 -6.01 18.09 -0.28
N GLU A 106 -5.82 17.22 -1.27
CA GLU A 106 -6.67 16.04 -1.40
C GLU A 106 -6.31 15.06 -0.28
N VAL A 107 -7.30 14.40 0.30
CA VAL A 107 -7.05 13.42 1.36
C VAL A 107 -7.81 12.14 1.11
N PHE A 108 -7.09 11.03 1.13
CA PHE A 108 -7.62 9.69 0.96
C PHE A 108 -6.83 8.69 1.82
N SER A 109 -7.19 7.43 1.74
CA SER A 109 -6.57 6.42 2.60
C SER A 109 -6.40 5.08 1.89
N SER A 110 -5.55 4.22 2.46
CA SER A 110 -5.51 2.81 2.12
C SER A 110 -6.48 2.05 3.03
N PRO A 111 -7.57 1.45 2.48
CA PRO A 111 -8.37 0.47 3.21
C PRO A 111 -7.65 -0.88 3.23
N PHE A 112 -7.78 -1.62 4.33
CA PHE A 112 -7.21 -2.96 4.47
C PHE A 112 -8.28 -4.05 4.53
N ASP A 113 -9.56 -3.65 4.63
CA ASP A 113 -10.72 -4.51 4.55
C ASP A 113 -11.93 -3.76 3.96
N GLU A 114 -13.03 -4.47 3.72
CA GLU A 114 -14.21 -3.87 3.09
C GLU A 114 -14.91 -2.84 3.98
N SER A 115 -14.86 -2.99 5.31
CA SER A 115 -15.48 -2.03 6.24
C SER A 115 -14.77 -0.68 6.21
N ALA A 116 -13.46 -0.68 5.99
CA ALA A 116 -12.69 0.55 5.80
C ALA A 116 -13.08 1.29 4.50
N VAL A 117 -13.46 0.57 3.43
CA VAL A 117 -14.00 1.20 2.22
C VAL A 117 -15.31 1.92 2.52
N ASP A 118 -16.25 1.26 3.21
CA ASP A 118 -17.54 1.85 3.57
C ASP A 118 -17.37 3.06 4.51
N PHE A 119 -16.45 2.97 5.45
CA PHE A 119 -16.09 4.09 6.34
C PHE A 119 -15.54 5.30 5.54
N LEU A 120 -14.62 5.07 4.60
CA LEU A 120 -14.02 6.13 3.79
C LEU A 120 -15.01 6.75 2.80
N GLU A 121 -16.04 6.00 2.34
CA GLU A 121 -17.14 6.56 1.56
C GLU A 121 -17.92 7.62 2.36
N ASN A 122 -18.19 7.36 3.64
CA ASN A 122 -18.86 8.33 4.52
C ASN A 122 -18.04 9.62 4.72
N LEU A 123 -16.73 9.55 4.54
CA LEU A 123 -15.81 10.70 4.59
C LEU A 123 -15.63 11.39 3.23
N ASN A 124 -16.30 10.90 2.18
CA ASN A 124 -16.16 11.41 0.82
C ASN A 124 -14.68 11.39 0.33
N ALA A 125 -13.96 10.31 0.56
CA ALA A 125 -12.61 10.14 0.03
C ALA A 125 -12.64 10.26 -1.52
N PRO A 126 -11.74 11.06 -2.14
CA PRO A 126 -11.77 11.30 -3.60
C PRO A 126 -11.14 10.16 -4.41
N ALA A 127 -10.43 9.24 -3.78
CA ALA A 127 -9.73 8.10 -4.39
C ALA A 127 -9.47 7.02 -3.34
N TYR A 128 -9.08 5.83 -3.79
CA TYR A 128 -8.65 4.73 -2.93
C TYR A 128 -7.24 4.29 -3.28
N LYS A 129 -6.43 3.99 -2.26
CA LYS A 129 -5.11 3.40 -2.42
C LYS A 129 -5.12 1.95 -1.95
N ILE A 130 -4.71 1.05 -2.81
CA ILE A 130 -4.44 -0.35 -2.45
C ILE A 130 -2.94 -0.46 -2.19
N ALA A 131 -2.57 -0.80 -0.96
CA ALA A 131 -1.17 -0.94 -0.59
C ALA A 131 -0.53 -2.18 -1.24
N SER A 132 0.79 -2.25 -1.29
CA SER A 132 1.52 -3.31 -2.01
C SER A 132 1.12 -4.71 -1.57
N PHE A 133 0.98 -4.92 -0.29
CA PHE A 133 0.66 -6.24 0.26
C PHE A 133 -0.79 -6.64 -0.03
N GLU A 134 -1.67 -5.69 -0.27
CA GLU A 134 -3.07 -5.88 -0.65
C GLU A 134 -3.29 -5.95 -2.17
N CYS A 135 -2.21 -5.86 -2.99
CA CYS A 135 -2.30 -5.99 -4.45
C CYS A 135 -2.95 -7.33 -4.88
N THR A 136 -2.80 -8.38 -4.09
CA THR A 136 -3.42 -9.69 -4.33
C THR A 136 -4.80 -9.86 -3.68
N HIS A 137 -5.29 -8.84 -2.97
CA HIS A 137 -6.61 -8.89 -2.34
C HIS A 137 -7.71 -8.48 -3.32
N LEU A 138 -7.96 -9.32 -4.34
CA LEU A 138 -8.90 -9.01 -5.43
C LEU A 138 -10.32 -8.65 -4.93
N PRO A 139 -10.90 -9.29 -3.88
CA PRO A 139 -12.18 -8.85 -3.32
C PRO A 139 -12.15 -7.39 -2.84
N LEU A 140 -11.14 -6.98 -2.08
CA LEU A 140 -10.99 -5.60 -1.60
C LEU A 140 -10.85 -4.60 -2.76
N ILE A 141 -10.05 -4.95 -3.78
CA ILE A 141 -9.89 -4.12 -4.98
C ILE A 141 -11.23 -3.93 -5.69
N LYS A 142 -12.02 -5.00 -5.86
CA LYS A 142 -13.37 -4.92 -6.44
C LYS A 142 -14.31 -4.06 -5.61
N LYS A 143 -14.29 -4.22 -4.28
CA LYS A 143 -15.09 -3.39 -3.36
C LYS A 143 -14.73 -1.91 -3.49
N ALA A 144 -13.43 -1.55 -3.42
CA ALA A 144 -12.99 -0.17 -3.60
C ALA A 144 -13.38 0.38 -4.98
N ALA A 145 -13.21 -0.42 -6.05
CA ALA A 145 -13.55 -0.03 -7.41
C ALA A 145 -15.06 0.14 -7.64
N SER A 146 -15.91 -0.55 -6.86
CA SER A 146 -17.37 -0.41 -6.96
C SER A 146 -17.89 0.99 -6.61
N THR A 147 -17.08 1.78 -5.89
CA THR A 147 -17.33 3.19 -5.59
C THR A 147 -17.23 4.09 -6.83
N LYS A 148 -16.66 3.58 -7.93
CA LYS A 148 -16.40 4.30 -9.20
C LYS A 148 -15.39 5.44 -9.09
N LYS A 149 -14.70 5.56 -7.95
CA LYS A 149 -13.64 6.53 -7.74
C LYS A 149 -12.30 6.03 -8.29
N PRO A 150 -11.32 6.91 -8.52
CA PRO A 150 -9.98 6.52 -8.93
C PRO A 150 -9.34 5.51 -7.97
N ILE A 151 -8.68 4.50 -8.54
CA ILE A 151 -7.96 3.46 -7.79
C ILE A 151 -6.47 3.58 -8.07
N ILE A 152 -5.68 3.64 -7.01
CA ILE A 152 -4.21 3.63 -7.04
C ILE A 152 -3.75 2.32 -6.42
N ILE A 153 -2.92 1.53 -7.12
CA ILE A 153 -2.46 0.22 -6.64
C ILE A 153 -0.93 0.20 -6.61
N SER A 154 -0.32 0.01 -5.44
CA SER A 154 1.11 -0.29 -5.34
C SER A 154 1.38 -1.76 -5.63
N THR A 155 2.52 -2.06 -6.30
CA THR A 155 2.78 -3.37 -6.90
C THR A 155 3.97 -4.10 -6.28
N GLY A 156 4.43 -3.70 -5.11
CA GLY A 156 5.53 -4.36 -4.41
C GLY A 156 5.23 -5.85 -4.15
N LEU A 157 6.23 -6.72 -4.30
CA LEU A 157 6.12 -8.19 -4.22
C LEU A 157 5.21 -8.86 -5.27
N ALA A 158 4.40 -8.11 -6.00
CA ALA A 158 3.47 -8.69 -6.96
C ALA A 158 4.18 -9.18 -8.22
N SER A 159 3.88 -10.40 -8.63
CA SER A 159 4.28 -10.89 -9.95
C SER A 159 3.56 -10.11 -11.06
N GLU A 160 4.03 -10.25 -12.29
CA GLU A 160 3.38 -9.61 -13.44
C GLU A 160 1.91 -10.02 -13.56
N ASP A 161 1.62 -11.31 -13.38
CA ASP A 161 0.26 -11.84 -13.43
C ASP A 161 -0.60 -11.30 -12.28
N GLU A 162 -0.05 -11.19 -11.06
CA GLU A 162 -0.76 -10.60 -9.92
C GLU A 162 -1.10 -9.13 -10.15
N VAL A 163 -0.21 -8.36 -10.80
CA VAL A 163 -0.50 -6.97 -11.19
C VAL A 163 -1.62 -6.91 -12.24
N ALA A 164 -1.57 -7.80 -13.24
CA ALA A 164 -2.63 -7.90 -14.25
C ALA A 164 -3.99 -8.27 -13.62
N GLU A 165 -4.01 -9.26 -12.71
CA GLU A 165 -5.21 -9.66 -11.96
C GLU A 165 -5.77 -8.49 -11.13
N ALA A 166 -4.91 -7.70 -10.46
CA ALA A 166 -5.31 -6.52 -9.67
C ALA A 166 -5.97 -5.45 -10.53
N ILE A 167 -5.36 -5.12 -11.68
CA ILE A 167 -5.92 -4.16 -12.65
C ILE A 167 -7.26 -4.66 -13.19
N GLN A 168 -7.35 -5.95 -13.53
CA GLN A 168 -8.60 -6.54 -14.02
C GLN A 168 -9.69 -6.52 -12.95
N ALA A 169 -9.34 -6.83 -11.68
CA ALA A 169 -10.27 -6.75 -10.57
C ALA A 169 -10.81 -5.32 -10.35
N ALA A 170 -9.96 -4.30 -10.52
CA ALA A 170 -10.39 -2.90 -10.46
C ALA A 170 -11.36 -2.57 -11.61
N ARG A 171 -11.07 -3.02 -12.83
CA ARG A 171 -11.97 -2.86 -14.00
C ARG A 171 -13.31 -3.56 -13.79
N ASP A 172 -13.28 -4.81 -13.33
CA ASP A 172 -14.48 -5.61 -13.03
C ASP A 172 -15.35 -4.96 -11.94
N GLY A 173 -14.72 -4.30 -10.96
CA GLY A 173 -15.40 -3.52 -9.94
C GLY A 173 -16.01 -2.21 -10.46
N GLY A 174 -15.62 -1.77 -11.66
CA GLY A 174 -16.16 -0.60 -12.34
C GLY A 174 -15.30 0.65 -12.29
N ALA A 175 -14.03 0.55 -11.85
CA ALA A 175 -13.09 1.66 -11.91
C ALA A 175 -12.73 2.00 -13.36
N LYS A 176 -12.86 3.30 -13.71
CA LYS A 176 -12.44 3.83 -15.01
C LYS A 176 -11.02 4.40 -14.97
N ASP A 177 -10.65 4.99 -13.84
CA ASP A 177 -9.38 5.63 -13.58
C ASP A 177 -8.53 4.73 -12.69
N ILE A 178 -7.50 4.13 -13.27
CA ILE A 178 -6.57 3.22 -12.57
C ILE A 178 -5.15 3.75 -12.76
N MET A 179 -4.42 3.84 -11.66
CA MET A 179 -2.98 4.11 -11.64
C MET A 179 -2.29 3.03 -10.83
N ILE A 180 -1.15 2.53 -11.31
CA ILE A 180 -0.29 1.64 -10.53
C ILE A 180 0.97 2.38 -10.11
N LEU A 181 1.50 2.03 -8.95
CA LEU A 181 2.77 2.54 -8.46
C LEU A 181 3.77 1.38 -8.41
N LYS A 182 4.85 1.48 -9.20
CA LYS A 182 6.01 0.62 -8.96
C LYS A 182 6.43 0.83 -7.50
N CYS A 183 6.69 -0.25 -6.80
CA CYS A 183 7.07 -0.18 -5.40
C CYS A 183 8.15 -1.22 -5.10
N THR A 184 9.05 -0.89 -4.18
CA THR A 184 9.96 -1.83 -3.52
C THR A 184 9.56 -1.90 -2.06
N SER A 185 9.10 -3.07 -1.61
CA SER A 185 8.57 -3.28 -0.25
C SER A 185 9.67 -3.74 0.71
N ASP A 186 10.75 -2.96 0.75
CA ASP A 186 11.87 -3.02 1.70
C ASP A 186 11.95 -1.65 2.42
N TYR A 187 12.22 -1.62 3.73
CA TYR A 187 12.03 -0.45 4.59
C TYR A 187 13.23 -0.21 5.51
N PRO A 188 14.22 0.68 5.14
CA PRO A 188 14.32 1.42 3.89
C PRO A 188 14.76 0.56 2.71
N ALA A 189 14.27 0.93 1.51
CA ALA A 189 14.73 0.34 0.27
C ALA A 189 16.07 0.93 -0.16
N ARG A 190 16.90 0.12 -0.85
CA ARG A 190 18.14 0.63 -1.45
C ARG A 190 17.88 1.12 -2.88
N PRO A 191 18.63 2.14 -3.36
CA PRO A 191 18.49 2.60 -4.75
C PRO A 191 18.65 1.47 -5.79
N GLU A 192 19.54 0.48 -5.56
CA GLU A 192 19.79 -0.65 -6.45
C GLU A 192 18.55 -1.55 -6.61
N ASP A 193 17.69 -1.60 -5.59
CA ASP A 193 16.47 -2.41 -5.59
C ASP A 193 15.28 -1.66 -6.22
N ALA A 194 15.43 -0.36 -6.54
CA ALA A 194 14.36 0.46 -7.13
C ALA A 194 13.94 -0.01 -8.53
N ASN A 195 14.89 -0.51 -9.35
CA ASN A 195 14.60 -1.08 -10.67
C ASN A 195 13.65 -0.19 -11.51
N LEU A 196 13.98 1.11 -11.64
CA LEU A 196 13.10 2.14 -12.22
C LEU A 196 12.70 1.87 -13.67
N VAL A 197 13.50 1.12 -14.41
CA VAL A 197 13.15 0.72 -15.81
C VAL A 197 11.83 -0.06 -15.86
N THR A 198 11.43 -0.71 -14.77
CA THR A 198 10.15 -1.41 -14.65
C THR A 198 8.95 -0.47 -14.82
N ILE A 199 9.07 0.82 -14.46
CA ILE A 199 8.02 1.83 -14.67
C ILE A 199 7.67 1.92 -16.17
N THR A 200 8.69 1.98 -17.03
CA THR A 200 8.49 2.06 -18.48
C THR A 200 7.89 0.77 -19.06
N ASP A 201 8.28 -0.39 -18.53
CA ASP A 201 7.69 -1.67 -18.91
C ASP A 201 6.21 -1.75 -18.50
N MET A 202 5.88 -1.38 -17.27
CA MET A 202 4.50 -1.32 -16.76
C MET A 202 3.60 -0.42 -17.61
N GLN A 203 4.09 0.77 -18.01
CA GLN A 203 3.34 1.69 -18.87
C GLN A 203 2.98 1.04 -20.22
N LYS A 204 3.95 0.37 -20.84
CA LYS A 204 3.75 -0.31 -22.13
C LYS A 204 2.82 -1.51 -22.02
N LYS A 205 2.99 -2.30 -20.98
CA LYS A 205 2.33 -3.59 -20.81
C LYS A 205 0.87 -3.46 -20.36
N PHE A 206 0.60 -2.62 -19.38
CA PHE A 206 -0.73 -2.54 -18.76
C PHE A 206 -1.61 -1.40 -19.29
N GLY A 207 -1.03 -0.41 -19.99
CA GLY A 207 -1.79 0.68 -20.59
C GLY A 207 -2.52 1.56 -19.57
N VAL A 208 -2.00 1.65 -18.34
CA VAL A 208 -2.50 2.51 -17.25
C VAL A 208 -1.45 3.54 -16.86
N LEU A 209 -1.83 4.56 -16.10
CA LEU A 209 -0.88 5.50 -15.52
C LEU A 209 0.05 4.79 -14.53
N VAL A 210 1.33 5.15 -14.54
CA VAL A 210 2.33 4.55 -13.64
C VAL A 210 3.07 5.64 -12.88
N GLY A 211 3.16 5.47 -11.56
CA GLY A 211 3.96 6.27 -10.64
C GLY A 211 4.97 5.41 -9.87
N LEU A 212 5.49 5.97 -8.79
CA LEU A 212 6.40 5.32 -7.86
C LEU A 212 5.90 5.46 -6.42
N SER A 213 5.87 4.37 -5.66
CA SER A 213 5.82 4.36 -4.19
C SER A 213 7.25 4.09 -3.71
N ASP A 214 7.88 5.11 -3.12
CA ASP A 214 9.31 5.13 -2.87
C ASP A 214 9.63 5.06 -1.37
N HIS A 215 10.40 4.05 -0.98
CA HIS A 215 10.90 3.82 0.38
C HIS A 215 12.41 4.00 0.51
N THR A 216 13.09 4.52 -0.52
CA THR A 216 14.52 4.86 -0.44
C THR A 216 14.73 6.11 0.40
N LEU A 217 15.93 6.29 0.94
CA LEU A 217 16.28 7.52 1.64
C LEU A 217 16.44 8.69 0.66
N GLY A 218 16.08 9.89 1.09
CA GLY A 218 16.19 11.10 0.27
C GLY A 218 15.18 11.15 -0.88
N VAL A 219 15.47 11.93 -1.92
CA VAL A 219 14.55 12.25 -3.02
C VAL A 219 15.05 11.83 -4.40
N ASP A 220 16.31 11.41 -4.52
CA ASP A 220 16.97 11.18 -5.81
C ASP A 220 16.31 10.13 -6.68
N VAL A 221 15.89 9.01 -6.09
CA VAL A 221 15.22 7.91 -6.81
C VAL A 221 13.88 8.38 -7.37
N ALA A 222 13.11 9.13 -6.58
CA ALA A 222 11.83 9.69 -7.01
C ALA A 222 12.00 10.72 -8.14
N VAL A 223 13.01 11.59 -8.05
CA VAL A 223 13.35 12.56 -9.10
C VAL A 223 13.74 11.85 -10.40
N GLN A 224 14.56 10.80 -10.32
CA GLN A 224 14.94 9.97 -11.48
C GLN A 224 13.72 9.27 -12.09
N ALA A 225 12.80 8.73 -11.28
CA ALA A 225 11.58 8.09 -11.75
C ALA A 225 10.72 9.02 -12.61
N VAL A 226 10.60 10.28 -12.22
CA VAL A 226 9.90 11.31 -13.01
C VAL A 226 10.69 11.68 -14.26
N LYS A 227 11.98 11.98 -14.11
CA LYS A 227 12.82 12.55 -15.17
C LYS A 227 13.03 11.58 -16.33
N TYR A 228 13.34 10.33 -16.04
CA TYR A 228 13.81 9.36 -17.04
C TYR A 228 12.80 8.28 -17.38
N TYR A 229 11.85 7.98 -16.45
CA TYR A 229 10.93 6.85 -16.61
C TYR A 229 9.47 7.28 -16.72
N GLY A 230 9.19 8.60 -16.60
CA GLY A 230 7.86 9.15 -16.81
C GLY A 230 6.85 8.80 -15.72
N ALA A 231 7.30 8.60 -14.48
CA ALA A 231 6.39 8.46 -13.36
C ALA A 231 5.49 9.71 -13.22
N VAL A 232 4.17 9.50 -13.14
CA VAL A 232 3.19 10.61 -13.06
C VAL A 232 2.77 10.94 -11.64
N ALA A 233 3.13 10.11 -10.68
CA ALA A 233 2.88 10.30 -9.25
C ALA A 233 4.03 9.74 -8.44
N ILE A 234 4.30 10.36 -7.30
CA ILE A 234 5.25 9.88 -6.29
C ILE A 234 4.54 9.80 -4.95
N GLU A 235 4.57 8.63 -4.32
CA GLU A 235 4.16 8.44 -2.94
C GLU A 235 5.39 8.29 -2.06
N LYS A 236 5.46 9.03 -0.97
CA LYS A 236 6.58 9.03 -0.03
C LYS A 236 6.11 9.27 1.40
N HIS A 237 6.66 8.51 2.34
CA HIS A 237 6.37 8.68 3.76
C HIS A 237 6.89 10.03 4.28
N ILE A 238 6.11 10.64 5.18
CA ILE A 238 6.45 11.90 5.84
C ILE A 238 6.36 11.76 7.36
N THR A 239 7.28 12.40 8.06
CA THR A 239 7.24 12.65 9.50
C THR A 239 7.66 14.08 9.79
N ILE A 240 7.49 14.56 11.02
CA ILE A 240 7.96 15.89 11.42
C ILE A 240 9.48 15.90 11.57
N ASN A 241 10.01 14.90 12.28
CA ASN A 241 11.44 14.70 12.47
C ASN A 241 11.74 13.20 12.50
N PRO A 242 12.50 12.65 11.53
CA PRO A 242 12.87 11.23 11.51
C PRO A 242 13.62 10.76 12.77
N GLU A 243 14.36 11.64 13.43
CA GLU A 243 15.16 11.32 14.63
C GLU A 243 14.29 11.10 15.90
N GLU A 244 13.05 11.58 15.89
CA GLU A 244 12.12 11.38 17.02
C GLU A 244 11.59 9.94 17.12
N GLY A 245 11.88 9.10 16.14
CA GLY A 245 11.41 7.72 16.09
C GLY A 245 9.94 7.61 15.68
N GLY A 246 9.49 6.38 15.56
CA GLY A 246 8.17 5.98 15.10
C GLY A 246 8.27 4.76 14.20
N VAL A 247 7.15 4.11 13.94
CA VAL A 247 7.11 2.81 13.21
C VAL A 247 7.68 2.89 11.79
N ASP A 248 7.58 4.05 11.13
CA ASP A 248 8.01 4.26 9.74
C ASP A 248 8.97 5.46 9.59
N SER A 249 9.41 6.06 10.69
CA SER A 249 10.22 7.29 10.66
C SER A 249 11.57 7.10 9.97
N ALA A 250 12.19 5.93 10.08
CA ALA A 250 13.54 5.66 9.59
C ALA A 250 13.69 5.82 8.05
N PHE A 251 12.61 5.72 7.29
CA PHE A 251 12.59 5.89 5.83
C PHE A 251 11.66 7.02 5.36
N SER A 252 11.16 7.83 6.30
CA SER A 252 10.28 8.97 6.04
C SER A 252 11.08 10.24 5.78
N LEU A 253 10.53 11.14 4.94
CA LEU A 253 11.06 12.47 4.75
C LEU A 253 10.64 13.41 5.88
N GLY A 254 11.52 14.33 6.25
CA GLY A 254 11.14 15.53 6.97
C GLY A 254 10.47 16.57 6.05
N PRO A 255 9.89 17.67 6.62
CA PRO A 255 9.16 18.67 5.84
C PRO A 255 10.00 19.33 4.75
N GLU A 256 11.26 19.67 5.02
CA GLU A 256 12.15 20.31 4.03
C GLU A 256 12.51 19.36 2.88
N GLN A 257 12.73 18.08 3.16
CA GLN A 257 12.97 17.08 2.13
C GLN A 257 11.72 16.82 1.28
N LEU A 258 10.51 16.86 1.86
CA LEU A 258 9.28 16.76 1.09
C LEU A 258 9.11 17.97 0.16
N LYS A 259 9.44 19.17 0.60
CA LYS A 259 9.46 20.38 -0.22
C LYS A 259 10.47 20.29 -1.37
N GLU A 260 11.66 19.74 -1.09
CA GLU A 260 12.67 19.43 -2.10
C GLU A 260 12.11 18.44 -3.13
N LEU A 261 11.47 17.35 -2.68
CA LEU A 261 10.82 16.36 -3.55
C LEU A 261 9.82 17.02 -4.51
N VAL A 262 8.91 17.85 -4.00
CA VAL A 262 7.91 18.58 -4.80
C VAL A 262 8.59 19.45 -5.85
N THR A 263 9.61 20.21 -5.44
CA THR A 263 10.31 21.15 -6.32
C THR A 263 11.10 20.43 -7.41
N GLU A 264 11.92 19.44 -7.02
CA GLU A 264 12.81 18.75 -7.96
C GLU A 264 12.06 17.81 -8.89
N THR A 265 10.98 17.17 -8.46
CA THR A 265 10.15 16.36 -9.37
C THR A 265 9.42 17.23 -10.39
N ALA A 266 8.90 18.40 -10.00
CA ALA A 266 8.29 19.35 -10.94
C ALA A 266 9.32 19.88 -11.95
N ARG A 267 10.58 20.13 -11.53
CA ARG A 267 11.68 20.50 -12.41
C ARG A 267 12.08 19.36 -13.35
N ALA A 268 12.17 18.14 -12.83
CA ALA A 268 12.49 16.93 -13.57
C ALA A 268 11.46 16.65 -14.68
N GLN A 269 10.18 16.85 -14.42
CA GLN A 269 9.11 16.70 -15.41
C GLN A 269 9.26 17.66 -16.59
N LYS A 270 9.69 18.89 -16.35
CA LYS A 270 9.94 19.88 -17.42
C LYS A 270 11.20 19.56 -18.25
N ASN A 271 12.17 18.86 -17.65
CA ASN A 271 13.47 18.54 -18.24
C ASN A 271 13.62 17.03 -18.42
N ARG A 272 12.65 16.38 -19.06
CA ARG A 272 12.66 14.93 -19.24
C ARG A 272 13.82 14.44 -20.09
N GLY A 273 14.43 13.35 -19.68
CA GLY A 273 15.38 12.54 -20.43
C GLY A 273 14.76 11.19 -20.83
N LYS A 274 15.58 10.29 -21.30
CA LYS A 274 15.22 8.93 -21.66
C LYS A 274 15.82 7.94 -20.65
N PRO A 275 15.26 6.74 -20.47
CA PRO A 275 15.86 5.71 -19.61
C PRO A 275 17.32 5.41 -19.94
N GLU A 276 17.69 5.48 -21.23
CA GLU A 276 19.05 5.26 -21.72
C GLU A 276 20.06 6.25 -21.13
N ASP A 277 19.64 7.47 -20.84
CA ASP A 277 20.47 8.52 -20.25
C ASP A 277 20.80 8.27 -18.76
N ASN A 278 20.10 7.32 -18.14
CA ASN A 278 20.22 6.99 -16.71
C ASN A 278 20.77 5.58 -16.43
N LYS A 279 21.29 4.90 -17.44
CA LYS A 279 21.77 3.48 -17.34
C LYS A 279 22.87 3.26 -16.29
N THR A 280 23.67 4.28 -16.01
CA THR A 280 24.74 4.22 -15.00
C THR A 280 24.26 4.40 -13.57
N SER A 281 23.02 4.83 -13.38
CA SER A 281 22.43 4.96 -12.04
C SER A 281 22.15 3.59 -11.45
N PRO A 282 22.48 3.36 -10.17
CA PRO A 282 22.08 2.15 -9.47
C PRO A 282 20.57 1.90 -9.52
N ALA A 283 19.77 2.96 -9.47
CA ALA A 283 18.30 2.88 -9.48
C ALA A 283 17.70 2.46 -10.83
N HIS A 284 18.47 2.50 -11.95
CA HIS A 284 17.99 2.05 -13.25
C HIS A 284 17.54 0.59 -13.21
N GLY A 285 18.42 -0.28 -12.77
CA GLY A 285 18.18 -1.71 -12.57
C GLY A 285 17.75 -2.46 -13.83
N LYS A 286 16.86 -3.43 -13.65
CA LYS A 286 16.27 -4.28 -14.71
C LYS A 286 14.75 -4.32 -14.54
N VAL A 287 14.02 -4.81 -15.56
CA VAL A 287 12.58 -5.09 -15.40
C VAL A 287 12.43 -6.17 -14.34
N GLN A 288 11.73 -5.84 -13.25
CA GLN A 288 11.60 -6.71 -12.09
C GLN A 288 10.17 -6.70 -11.56
N TYR A 289 9.53 -7.87 -11.60
CA TYR A 289 8.27 -8.20 -10.94
C TYR A 289 8.52 -9.27 -9.88
N GLY A 290 7.59 -9.47 -8.96
CA GLY A 290 7.67 -10.50 -7.91
C GLY A 290 8.52 -10.13 -6.69
N GLY A 291 9.01 -8.89 -6.65
CA GLY A 291 9.90 -8.40 -5.61
C GLY A 291 11.34 -8.92 -5.73
N THR A 292 12.22 -8.35 -4.93
CA THR A 292 13.62 -8.79 -4.75
C THR A 292 13.69 -9.94 -3.75
N GLU A 293 14.84 -10.59 -3.62
CA GLU A 293 15.06 -11.64 -2.62
C GLU A 293 14.80 -11.14 -1.19
N LYS A 294 15.22 -9.90 -0.88
CA LYS A 294 14.97 -9.26 0.41
C LYS A 294 13.49 -9.04 0.69
N GLU A 295 12.74 -8.59 -0.31
CA GLU A 295 11.31 -8.35 -0.16
C GLU A 295 10.51 -9.62 0.14
N GLN A 296 11.06 -10.83 -0.15
CA GLN A 296 10.36 -12.09 0.17
C GLN A 296 10.08 -12.25 1.67
N ASN A 297 10.94 -11.70 2.54
CA ASN A 297 10.71 -11.70 3.99
C ASN A 297 9.50 -10.85 4.39
N SER A 298 9.17 -9.82 3.60
CA SER A 298 7.98 -8.98 3.80
C SER A 298 6.66 -9.67 3.41
N ARG A 299 6.71 -10.92 2.96
CA ARG A 299 5.51 -11.71 2.62
C ARG A 299 4.55 -11.92 3.79
N ILE A 300 5.06 -11.88 5.02
CA ILE A 300 4.25 -11.90 6.25
C ILE A 300 3.19 -10.78 6.25
N PHE A 301 3.49 -9.63 5.65
CA PHE A 301 2.59 -8.48 5.58
C PHE A 301 1.50 -8.60 4.49
N ARG A 302 1.55 -9.62 3.61
CA ARG A 302 0.43 -9.92 2.72
C ARG A 302 -0.77 -10.46 3.52
N GLN A 303 -1.94 -10.36 2.92
CA GLN A 303 -3.14 -10.99 3.47
C GLN A 303 -3.36 -12.37 2.81
N SER A 304 -3.91 -13.29 3.58
CA SER A 304 -4.36 -14.60 3.10
C SER A 304 -5.66 -15.00 3.79
N VAL A 305 -6.30 -16.04 3.28
CA VAL A 305 -7.46 -16.62 3.96
C VAL A 305 -6.99 -17.21 5.29
N GLN A 306 -7.66 -16.85 6.39
CA GLN A 306 -7.36 -17.28 7.74
C GLN A 306 -8.56 -18.01 8.37
N ILE A 307 -8.28 -18.99 9.23
CA ILE A 307 -9.27 -19.62 10.11
C ILE A 307 -9.42 -18.73 11.35
N LYS A 308 -10.56 -18.04 11.51
CA LYS A 308 -10.83 -17.20 12.67
C LYS A 308 -11.64 -17.89 13.77
N LYS A 309 -12.22 -19.06 13.46
CA LYS A 309 -12.94 -19.92 14.40
C LYS A 309 -12.68 -21.37 14.04
N ALA A 310 -12.37 -22.20 15.04
CA ALA A 310 -12.10 -23.62 14.84
C ALA A 310 -13.30 -24.33 14.19
N VAL A 311 -13.01 -25.31 13.31
CA VAL A 311 -13.99 -26.06 12.52
C VAL A 311 -13.70 -27.55 12.66
N LYS A 312 -14.74 -28.37 12.79
CA LYS A 312 -14.64 -29.82 12.86
C LYS A 312 -14.80 -30.47 11.47
N PRO A 313 -14.28 -31.70 11.27
CA PRO A 313 -14.49 -32.44 10.02
C PRO A 313 -15.98 -32.54 9.68
N GLY A 314 -16.33 -32.32 8.39
CA GLY A 314 -17.67 -32.32 7.88
C GLY A 314 -18.50 -31.07 8.12
N GLU A 315 -18.03 -30.12 8.95
CA GLU A 315 -18.67 -28.79 9.10
C GLU A 315 -18.51 -27.94 7.83
N ILE A 316 -19.56 -27.20 7.51
CA ILE A 316 -19.57 -26.29 6.34
C ILE A 316 -18.83 -25.00 6.69
N LEU A 317 -17.84 -24.63 5.87
CA LEU A 317 -17.12 -23.37 5.99
C LEU A 317 -18.02 -22.19 5.62
N THR A 318 -18.09 -21.22 6.50
CA THR A 318 -18.88 -19.98 6.34
C THR A 318 -18.03 -18.75 6.62
N ALA A 319 -18.56 -17.56 6.36
CA ALA A 319 -17.94 -16.30 6.74
C ALA A 319 -17.70 -16.16 8.27
N ASN A 320 -18.37 -16.98 9.11
CA ASN A 320 -18.09 -17.04 10.55
C ASN A 320 -16.80 -17.80 10.89
N HIS A 321 -16.33 -18.67 9.99
CA HIS A 321 -15.14 -19.49 10.18
C HIS A 321 -13.91 -18.90 9.50
N LEU A 322 -14.10 -18.23 8.37
CA LEU A 322 -13.03 -17.69 7.52
C LEU A 322 -13.00 -16.16 7.54
N THR A 323 -11.80 -15.62 7.35
CA THR A 323 -11.55 -14.21 7.13
C THR A 323 -10.36 -14.03 6.20
N ILE A 324 -10.13 -12.80 5.68
CA ILE A 324 -8.93 -12.45 4.92
C ILE A 324 -8.15 -11.45 5.77
N LYS A 325 -6.97 -11.87 6.25
CA LYS A 325 -6.11 -11.07 7.12
C LYS A 325 -4.65 -11.48 6.97
N ARG A 326 -3.74 -10.68 7.54
CA ARG A 326 -2.33 -11.04 7.72
C ARG A 326 -2.18 -12.14 8.76
N PRO A 327 -1.20 -13.05 8.61
CA PRO A 327 -0.10 -13.07 7.66
C PRO A 327 -0.44 -13.72 6.32
N GLY A 328 0.44 -13.50 5.32
CA GLY A 328 0.26 -13.95 3.92
C GLY A 328 0.77 -15.35 3.61
N TYR A 329 0.72 -16.27 4.56
CA TYR A 329 1.23 -17.64 4.38
C TYR A 329 0.18 -18.68 4.01
N GLY A 330 -1.11 -18.32 4.06
CA GLY A 330 -2.23 -19.14 3.64
C GLY A 330 -2.59 -18.98 2.17
N LEU A 331 -3.78 -19.46 1.79
CA LEU A 331 -4.36 -19.28 0.46
C LEU A 331 -4.56 -17.79 0.16
N ALA A 332 -4.24 -17.38 -1.07
CA ALA A 332 -4.46 -16.01 -1.51
C ALA A 332 -5.94 -15.60 -1.38
N PRO A 333 -6.25 -14.32 -1.14
CA PRO A 333 -7.62 -13.82 -0.94
C PRO A 333 -8.62 -14.23 -2.03
N LYS A 334 -8.16 -14.40 -3.28
CA LYS A 334 -9.00 -14.84 -4.42
C LYS A 334 -9.68 -16.20 -4.21
N TYR A 335 -9.15 -17.04 -3.32
CA TYR A 335 -9.75 -18.36 -3.02
C TYR A 335 -10.84 -18.32 -1.95
N TYR A 336 -11.04 -17.18 -1.28
CA TYR A 336 -11.99 -17.06 -0.16
C TYR A 336 -13.40 -17.54 -0.53
N THR A 337 -13.94 -17.05 -1.64
CA THR A 337 -15.30 -17.42 -2.08
C THR A 337 -15.41 -18.88 -2.50
N GLN A 338 -14.33 -19.49 -2.97
CA GLN A 338 -14.31 -20.91 -3.36
C GLN A 338 -14.34 -21.85 -2.16
N LEU A 339 -13.91 -21.39 -0.98
CA LEU A 339 -13.94 -22.16 0.26
C LEU A 339 -15.29 -22.09 0.96
N LEU A 340 -16.05 -21.01 0.77
CA LEU A 340 -17.37 -20.87 1.37
C LEU A 340 -18.33 -21.93 0.84
N GLY A 341 -19.05 -22.59 1.76
CA GLY A 341 -19.97 -23.67 1.45
C GLY A 341 -19.33 -25.05 1.31
N LYS A 342 -17.99 -25.15 1.29
CA LYS A 342 -17.28 -26.44 1.31
C LYS A 342 -17.26 -27.03 2.71
N LYS A 343 -17.17 -28.37 2.80
CA LYS A 343 -17.00 -29.07 4.08
C LYS A 343 -15.54 -29.18 4.45
N ALA A 344 -15.24 -29.01 5.73
CA ALA A 344 -13.90 -29.25 6.26
C ALA A 344 -13.55 -30.75 6.18
N ALA A 345 -12.39 -31.07 5.61
CA ALA A 345 -11.90 -32.44 5.49
C ALA A 345 -11.25 -32.95 6.80
N ARG A 346 -10.88 -32.06 7.70
CA ARG A 346 -10.21 -32.33 8.98
C ARG A 346 -10.50 -31.24 9.99
N ASP A 347 -10.01 -31.40 11.23
CA ASP A 347 -9.99 -30.30 12.19
C ASP A 347 -9.19 -29.11 11.64
N LEU A 348 -9.76 -27.90 11.74
CA LEU A 348 -9.11 -26.64 11.37
C LEU A 348 -8.99 -25.74 12.61
N ASN A 349 -7.78 -25.29 12.91
CA ASN A 349 -7.50 -24.48 14.09
C ASN A 349 -7.33 -23.01 13.74
N ILE A 350 -7.59 -22.12 14.71
CA ILE A 350 -7.41 -20.68 14.55
C ILE A 350 -5.93 -20.40 14.24
N GLY A 351 -5.70 -19.58 13.22
CA GLY A 351 -4.36 -19.13 12.82
C GLY A 351 -3.52 -20.15 12.07
N GLU A 352 -4.03 -21.36 11.76
CA GLU A 352 -3.30 -22.31 10.92
C GLU A 352 -3.28 -21.84 9.45
N ARG A 353 -2.20 -22.20 8.72
CA ARG A 353 -2.07 -21.91 7.28
C ARG A 353 -3.13 -22.63 6.48
N THR A 354 -3.93 -21.89 5.73
CA THR A 354 -4.94 -22.46 4.85
C THR A 354 -4.32 -23.03 3.57
N ASN A 355 -4.90 -24.13 3.06
CA ASN A 355 -4.57 -24.75 1.78
C ASN A 355 -5.81 -25.45 1.20
N LEU A 356 -5.77 -25.89 -0.06
CA LEU A 356 -6.94 -26.50 -0.71
C LEU A 356 -7.29 -27.88 -0.14
N ASN A 357 -6.34 -28.58 0.50
CA ASN A 357 -6.60 -29.89 1.11
C ASN A 357 -7.37 -29.82 2.44
N MET A 358 -7.69 -28.60 2.91
CA MET A 358 -8.48 -28.41 4.12
C MET A 358 -9.98 -28.67 3.92
N VAL A 359 -10.42 -28.79 2.67
CA VAL A 359 -11.82 -29.02 2.31
C VAL A 359 -12.00 -30.32 1.52
N GLU A 360 -13.19 -30.92 1.63
CA GLU A 360 -13.59 -32.03 0.79
C GLU A 360 -13.70 -31.59 -0.66
N GLY A 361 -13.27 -32.44 -1.59
CA GLY A 361 -13.23 -32.19 -3.02
C GLY A 361 -14.59 -31.95 -3.68
#